data_289467964310db16b9575ffd0ba207be
#
_entry.id   289467964310db16b9575ffd0ba207be
#
_cell.length_a   1.000
_cell.length_b   1.000
_cell.length_c   1.000
_cell.angle_alpha   90.00
_cell.angle_beta   90.00
_cell.angle_gamma   90.00
#
_symmetry.space_group_name_H-M   'P 1'
#
loop_
_entity.id
_entity.type
_entity.pdbx_description
1 polymer ?
#
loop_
_entity_poly.entity_id
_entity_poly.type
_entity_poly.pdbx_seq_one_letter_code
_entity_poly.pdbx_strand_id
1 'polypeptide(L)'
;MKRAKSLVMAALILALSFSLIAGCNREKTSRNAGPVPIKGKITLSTTTSTQDSGLLDFLLPVFTRETGWEVDVIAVGSGAALRMGRDGDADVLLVHARPDELKFVEDGYGSVRYDVMYNDFLVVGPNPDDIAHNDNVIQTFKDIASRNLPFVSRGDDSGTHRMELSLWRSAEVNTSDMKNYSSVGQGMGATLQMANEMRGYTLTDRATWLTQKKDGKIDLPAVCENAPELLNYYGVILVNPELHPDTNVEGGTAFVEWMISGTSQNLIGQYGTAEFGGALFTPNAMQQ
;
A
#
# COMPACT_ATOMS: atom_id res chain seq x y z
N MET A 1 0.95 49.28 71.06
CA MET A 1 1.61 49.54 69.78
C MET A 1 2.31 48.33 69.15
N LYS A 2 2.27 47.09 69.68
CA LYS A 2 2.94 45.91 69.13
C LYS A 2 2.02 44.97 68.28
N ARG A 3 0.69 45.19 68.32
CA ARG A 3 -0.27 44.28 67.55
C ARG A 3 -0.63 44.79 66.16
N ALA A 4 -0.40 46.10 65.84
CA ALA A 4 -0.72 46.65 64.52
C ALA A 4 0.35 46.41 63.46
N LYS A 5 1.61 46.14 63.85
CA LYS A 5 2.72 45.85 62.93
C LYS A 5 2.73 44.43 62.41
N SER A 6 2.10 43.51 63.14
CA SER A 6 2.06 42.07 62.73
C SER A 6 0.97 41.78 61.68
N LEU A 7 -0.09 42.56 61.64
CA LEU A 7 -1.18 42.38 60.62
C LEU A 7 -0.84 42.94 59.26
N VAL A 8 0.00 43.99 59.18
CA VAL A 8 0.42 44.56 57.90
C VAL A 8 1.46 43.69 57.21
N MET A 9 2.28 42.99 57.96
CA MET A 9 3.29 42.09 57.39
C MET A 9 2.70 40.75 56.90
N ALA A 10 1.60 40.29 57.55
CA ALA A 10 0.87 39.09 57.07
C ALA A 10 0.06 39.35 55.80
N ALA A 11 -0.44 40.59 55.59
CA ALA A 11 -1.17 40.97 54.38
C ALA A 11 -0.24 41.15 53.14
N LEU A 12 1.01 41.56 53.36
CA LEU A 12 1.99 41.72 52.27
C LEU A 12 2.55 40.37 51.76
N ILE A 13 2.63 39.35 52.64
CA ILE A 13 3.11 38.01 52.26
C ILE A 13 2.01 37.24 51.52
N LEU A 14 0.73 37.50 51.80
CA LEU A 14 -0.39 36.86 51.08
C LEU A 14 -0.62 37.45 49.71
N ALA A 15 -0.19 38.70 49.44
CA ALA A 15 -0.31 39.34 48.11
C ALA A 15 0.82 38.94 47.15
N LEU A 16 1.98 38.45 47.64
CA LEU A 16 3.09 37.99 46.79
C LEU A 16 2.97 36.51 46.39
N SER A 17 2.14 35.70 47.09
CA SER A 17 1.95 34.29 46.77
C SER A 17 0.84 34.01 45.73
N PHE A 18 0.08 35.03 45.30
CA PHE A 18 -0.99 34.91 44.32
C PHE A 18 -0.56 35.30 42.89
N SER A 19 0.67 35.78 42.69
CA SER A 19 1.18 36.23 41.38
C SER A 19 2.04 35.21 40.65
N LEU A 20 2.18 33.95 41.13
CA LEU A 20 3.05 32.92 40.54
C LEU A 20 2.29 31.70 40.01
N ILE A 21 0.95 31.72 39.93
CA ILE A 21 0.14 30.63 39.35
C ILE A 21 -0.56 31.09 38.03
N ALA A 22 -0.14 32.23 37.45
CA ALA A 22 -0.54 32.61 36.10
C ALA A 22 0.55 32.25 35.08
N GLY A 23 1.05 31.02 35.19
CA GLY A 23 2.07 30.45 34.33
C GLY A 23 1.54 29.26 33.55
N CYS A 24 1.24 29.52 32.28
CA CYS A 24 1.19 28.53 31.20
C CYS A 24 0.16 27.40 31.31
N ASN A 25 -1.12 27.74 31.30
CA ASN A 25 -2.07 26.90 30.60
C ASN A 25 -1.95 27.25 29.11
N ARG A 26 -0.91 26.66 28.47
CA ARG A 26 -0.85 26.56 27.03
C ARG A 26 -1.86 25.49 26.66
N GLU A 27 -3.16 25.90 26.66
CA GLU A 27 -4.16 25.14 25.92
C GLU A 27 -3.56 24.93 24.54
N LYS A 28 -3.23 23.65 24.28
CA LYS A 28 -3.14 23.17 22.91
C LYS A 28 -4.55 23.36 22.33
N THR A 29 -4.84 24.57 21.86
CA THR A 29 -5.91 24.77 20.91
C THR A 29 -5.59 23.84 19.73
N SER A 30 -6.17 22.66 19.75
CA SER A 30 -6.45 21.91 18.55
C SER A 30 -7.26 22.88 17.69
N ARG A 31 -6.56 23.62 16.83
CA ARG A 31 -7.21 24.38 15.78
C ARG A 31 -7.93 23.33 14.94
N ASN A 32 -9.24 23.26 15.05
CA ASN A 32 -10.09 22.82 13.98
C ASN A 32 -9.86 23.80 12.82
N ALA A 33 -8.77 23.62 12.11
CA ALA A 33 -8.58 24.25 10.81
C ALA A 33 -9.73 23.71 9.96
N GLY A 34 -10.61 24.59 9.50
CA GLY A 34 -11.61 24.20 8.50
C GLY A 34 -10.91 23.58 7.28
N PRO A 35 -11.67 22.96 6.38
CA PRO A 35 -11.09 22.33 5.21
C PRO A 35 -10.23 23.35 4.44
N VAL A 36 -9.02 22.91 4.06
CA VAL A 36 -8.10 23.69 3.25
C VAL A 36 -8.77 23.99 1.90
N PRO A 37 -8.72 25.22 1.37
CA PRO A 37 -9.26 25.55 0.05
C PRO A 37 -8.63 24.65 -1.02
N ILE A 38 -9.42 24.24 -2.01
CA ILE A 38 -8.93 23.47 -3.15
C ILE A 38 -7.95 24.34 -3.95
N LYS A 39 -6.74 23.80 -4.17
CA LYS A 39 -5.65 24.44 -4.92
C LYS A 39 -5.63 24.06 -6.39
N GLY A 40 -6.07 22.84 -6.70
CA GLY A 40 -6.07 22.27 -8.04
C GLY A 40 -6.12 20.75 -8.02
N LYS A 41 -5.72 20.14 -9.13
CA LYS A 41 -5.70 18.70 -9.31
C LYS A 41 -4.32 18.19 -9.71
N ILE A 42 -4.05 16.93 -9.38
CA ILE A 42 -2.92 16.16 -9.90
C ILE A 42 -3.43 14.90 -10.57
N THR A 43 -2.69 14.41 -11.56
CA THR A 43 -2.93 13.12 -12.19
C THR A 43 -2.04 12.05 -11.56
N LEU A 44 -2.67 11.10 -10.88
CA LEU A 44 -2.01 9.91 -10.32
C LEU A 44 -2.15 8.74 -11.29
N SER A 45 -1.05 8.25 -11.84
CA SER A 45 -1.04 6.96 -12.53
C SER A 45 -0.67 5.83 -11.56
N THR A 46 -1.52 4.81 -11.53
CA THR A 46 -1.38 3.67 -10.62
C THR A 46 -1.83 2.36 -11.27
N THR A 47 -1.91 1.29 -10.50
CA THR A 47 -2.34 -0.01 -11.03
C THR A 47 -3.80 -0.31 -10.72
N THR A 48 -4.44 -1.12 -11.59
CA THR A 48 -5.81 -1.59 -11.37
C THR A 48 -5.96 -2.30 -10.04
N SER A 49 -4.96 -3.12 -9.63
CA SER A 49 -4.99 -3.79 -8.33
C SER A 49 -4.91 -2.82 -7.15
N THR A 50 -4.20 -1.70 -7.29
CA THR A 50 -4.18 -0.64 -6.26
C THR A 50 -5.54 0.03 -6.13
N GLN A 51 -6.16 0.39 -7.26
CA GLN A 51 -7.52 0.96 -7.27
C GLN A 51 -8.55 -0.03 -6.71
N ASP A 52 -8.53 -1.27 -7.20
CA ASP A 52 -9.49 -2.31 -6.83
C ASP A 52 -9.38 -2.72 -5.33
N SER A 53 -8.24 -2.47 -4.68
CA SER A 53 -8.07 -2.70 -3.25
C SER A 53 -8.93 -1.77 -2.39
N GLY A 54 -9.41 -0.64 -2.92
CA GLY A 54 -10.15 0.39 -2.19
C GLY A 54 -9.28 1.29 -1.29
N LEU A 55 -7.96 1.06 -1.25
CA LEU A 55 -7.05 1.85 -0.41
C LEU A 55 -7.07 3.33 -0.79
N LEU A 56 -7.09 3.64 -2.09
CA LEU A 56 -7.11 5.03 -2.56
C LEU A 56 -8.40 5.75 -2.15
N ASP A 57 -9.54 5.09 -2.21
CA ASP A 57 -10.82 5.65 -1.76
C ASP A 57 -10.82 5.98 -0.26
N PHE A 58 -10.02 5.25 0.52
CA PHE A 58 -9.82 5.51 1.93
C PHE A 58 -8.82 6.65 2.20
N LEU A 59 -7.73 6.74 1.44
CA LEU A 59 -6.63 7.69 1.65
C LEU A 59 -6.91 9.07 1.05
N LEU A 60 -7.39 9.16 -0.22
CA LEU A 60 -7.46 10.40 -0.98
C LEU A 60 -8.36 11.47 -0.38
N PRO A 61 -9.52 11.16 0.26
CA PRO A 61 -10.31 12.17 0.95
C PRO A 61 -9.56 12.87 2.08
N VAL A 62 -8.66 12.13 2.77
CA VAL A 62 -7.84 12.70 3.84
C VAL A 62 -6.74 13.57 3.24
N PHE A 63 -6.07 13.11 2.20
CA PHE A 63 -5.08 13.88 1.46
C PHE A 63 -5.65 15.21 0.97
N THR A 64 -6.79 15.19 0.27
CA THR A 64 -7.44 16.41 -0.24
C THR A 64 -7.81 17.37 0.88
N ARG A 65 -8.35 16.87 1.98
CA ARG A 65 -8.72 17.71 3.14
C ARG A 65 -7.51 18.39 3.79
N GLU A 66 -6.36 17.71 3.84
CA GLU A 66 -5.15 18.21 4.51
C GLU A 66 -4.30 19.12 3.62
N THR A 67 -4.30 18.86 2.31
CA THR A 67 -3.39 19.56 1.37
C THR A 67 -4.09 20.54 0.44
N GLY A 68 -5.38 20.35 0.18
CA GLY A 68 -6.16 21.11 -0.81
C GLY A 68 -5.97 20.62 -2.26
N TRP A 69 -5.23 19.54 -2.50
CA TRP A 69 -5.09 18.97 -3.83
C TRP A 69 -6.09 17.84 -4.05
N GLU A 70 -6.81 17.87 -5.17
CA GLU A 70 -7.61 16.75 -5.66
C GLU A 70 -6.74 15.82 -6.48
N VAL A 71 -7.14 14.54 -6.60
CA VAL A 71 -6.39 13.52 -7.34
C VAL A 71 -7.29 12.88 -8.39
N ASP A 72 -6.92 13.01 -9.66
CA ASP A 72 -7.51 12.26 -10.76
C ASP A 72 -6.70 10.95 -10.90
N VAL A 73 -7.33 9.81 -10.60
CA VAL A 73 -6.68 8.50 -10.60
C VAL A 73 -6.85 7.82 -11.96
N ILE A 74 -5.74 7.42 -12.57
CA ILE A 74 -5.73 6.60 -13.78
C ILE A 74 -5.13 5.24 -13.43
N ALA A 75 -5.99 4.23 -13.32
CA ALA A 75 -5.63 2.88 -12.95
C ALA A 75 -5.48 1.98 -14.18
N VAL A 76 -4.25 1.52 -14.44
CA VAL A 76 -3.89 0.70 -15.60
C VAL A 76 -2.91 -0.41 -15.19
N GLY A 77 -2.41 -1.21 -16.12
CA GLY A 77 -1.34 -2.18 -15.79
C GLY A 77 -0.02 -1.47 -15.47
N SER A 78 0.84 -2.07 -14.61
CA SER A 78 2.11 -1.45 -14.12
C SER A 78 2.98 -0.87 -15.25
N GLY A 79 3.14 -1.60 -16.37
CA GLY A 79 3.91 -1.11 -17.50
C GLY A 79 3.25 0.08 -18.22
N ALA A 80 1.91 0.15 -18.27
CA ALA A 80 1.17 1.27 -18.82
C ALA A 80 1.27 2.49 -17.89
N ALA A 81 1.18 2.29 -16.57
CA ALA A 81 1.34 3.37 -15.60
C ALA A 81 2.72 4.05 -15.73
N LEU A 82 3.78 3.26 -15.82
CA LEU A 82 5.13 3.79 -16.06
C LEU A 82 5.29 4.48 -17.41
N ARG A 83 4.61 3.99 -18.46
CA ARG A 83 4.59 4.69 -19.77
C ARG A 83 3.92 6.05 -19.66
N MET A 84 2.79 6.18 -18.97
CA MET A 84 2.15 7.48 -18.75
C MET A 84 3.10 8.49 -18.09
N GLY A 85 3.89 8.06 -17.11
CA GLY A 85 4.93 8.93 -16.53
C GLY A 85 6.04 9.30 -17.52
N ARG A 86 6.45 8.37 -18.40
CA ARG A 86 7.44 8.66 -19.47
C ARG A 86 6.92 9.66 -20.50
N ASP A 87 5.65 9.56 -20.81
CA ASP A 87 4.99 10.38 -21.84
C ASP A 87 4.55 11.76 -21.28
N GLY A 88 4.62 11.95 -19.94
CA GLY A 88 4.20 13.18 -19.25
C GLY A 88 2.68 13.27 -19.02
N ASP A 89 1.97 12.16 -19.17
CA ASP A 89 0.51 12.07 -18.98
C ASP A 89 0.08 11.88 -17.51
N ALA A 90 1.05 11.92 -16.59
CA ALA A 90 0.83 11.85 -15.14
C ALA A 90 1.80 12.75 -14.40
N ASP A 91 1.38 13.29 -13.24
CA ASP A 91 2.22 14.08 -12.36
C ASP A 91 3.00 13.19 -11.39
N VAL A 92 2.38 12.10 -10.94
CA VAL A 92 2.92 11.22 -9.92
C VAL A 92 2.50 9.76 -10.19
N LEU A 93 3.37 8.84 -9.81
CA LEU A 93 3.14 7.40 -9.92
C LEU A 93 3.04 6.79 -8.53
N LEU A 94 2.10 5.84 -8.34
CA LEU A 94 2.05 4.93 -7.19
C LEU A 94 1.93 3.50 -7.73
N VAL A 95 3.04 2.79 -7.78
CA VAL A 95 3.16 1.50 -8.48
C VAL A 95 3.96 0.48 -7.66
N HIS A 96 4.00 -0.77 -8.10
CA HIS A 96 4.63 -1.87 -7.37
C HIS A 96 5.41 -2.84 -8.30
N ALA A 97 6.16 -2.29 -9.23
CA ALA A 97 7.08 -3.02 -10.12
C ALA A 97 8.52 -2.51 -9.89
N ARG A 98 9.05 -2.74 -8.68
CA ARG A 98 10.30 -2.12 -8.19
C ARG A 98 11.46 -2.10 -9.20
N PRO A 99 11.78 -3.18 -9.95
CA PRO A 99 12.85 -3.12 -10.94
C PRO A 99 12.59 -2.09 -12.05
N ASP A 100 11.36 -2.03 -12.56
CA ASP A 100 10.96 -1.10 -13.61
C ASP A 100 10.89 0.34 -13.09
N GLU A 101 10.51 0.54 -11.82
CA GLU A 101 10.48 1.84 -11.15
C GLU A 101 11.90 2.40 -10.95
N LEU A 102 12.83 1.56 -10.52
CA LEU A 102 14.24 1.96 -10.37
C LEU A 102 14.85 2.33 -11.73
N LYS A 103 14.53 1.55 -12.78
CA LYS A 103 14.97 1.89 -14.13
C LYS A 103 14.32 3.19 -14.64
N PHE A 104 13.06 3.44 -14.33
CA PHE A 104 12.35 4.69 -14.67
C PHE A 104 13.07 5.92 -14.08
N VAL A 105 13.51 5.82 -12.83
CA VAL A 105 14.30 6.88 -12.17
C VAL A 105 15.71 6.97 -12.74
N GLU A 106 16.39 5.84 -12.98
CA GLU A 106 17.73 5.80 -13.60
C GLU A 106 17.75 6.42 -15.00
N ASP A 107 16.68 6.17 -15.79
CA ASP A 107 16.52 6.75 -17.13
C ASP A 107 16.13 8.26 -17.08
N GLY A 108 15.95 8.85 -15.88
CA GLY A 108 15.69 10.27 -15.68
C GLY A 108 14.22 10.69 -15.78
N TYR A 109 13.27 9.77 -15.95
CA TYR A 109 11.84 10.08 -16.09
C TYR A 109 11.16 10.43 -14.76
N GLY A 110 11.73 10.02 -13.65
CA GLY A 110 11.26 10.33 -12.29
C GLY A 110 12.36 10.94 -11.44
N SER A 111 11.99 11.72 -10.40
CA SER A 111 12.96 12.35 -9.51
C SER A 111 13.59 11.33 -8.56
N VAL A 112 12.86 10.86 -7.59
CA VAL A 112 13.26 9.88 -6.58
C VAL A 112 12.09 8.91 -6.36
N ARG A 113 12.42 7.63 -6.16
CA ARG A 113 11.47 6.62 -5.71
C ARG A 113 11.50 6.52 -4.20
N TYR A 114 10.36 6.70 -3.56
CA TYR A 114 10.19 6.46 -2.14
C TYR A 114 9.40 5.18 -1.91
N ASP A 115 9.84 4.35 -0.96
CA ASP A 115 9.04 3.24 -0.46
C ASP A 115 7.84 3.80 0.33
N VAL A 116 6.65 3.23 0.14
CA VAL A 116 5.41 3.68 0.79
C VAL A 116 4.86 2.59 1.71
N MET A 117 4.66 1.42 1.16
CA MET A 117 4.02 0.29 1.83
C MET A 117 4.37 -1.00 1.11
N TYR A 118 4.00 -2.11 1.69
CA TYR A 118 3.90 -3.39 0.98
C TYR A 118 2.62 -4.11 1.37
N ASN A 119 2.11 -4.94 0.47
CA ASN A 119 1.21 -6.03 0.77
C ASN A 119 1.91 -7.34 0.45
N ASP A 120 1.24 -8.46 0.69
CA ASP A 120 1.81 -9.76 0.41
C ASP A 120 0.94 -10.57 -0.54
N PHE A 121 1.60 -11.42 -1.29
CA PHE A 121 1.00 -12.53 -1.98
C PHE A 121 1.02 -13.78 -1.09
N LEU A 122 0.20 -14.74 -1.43
CA LEU A 122 0.21 -16.06 -0.83
C LEU A 122 -0.15 -17.10 -1.88
N VAL A 123 0.27 -18.33 -1.66
CA VAL A 123 -0.19 -19.48 -2.43
C VAL A 123 -1.33 -20.10 -1.67
N VAL A 124 -2.47 -20.28 -2.34
CA VAL A 124 -3.62 -21.00 -1.80
C VAL A 124 -3.83 -22.31 -2.54
N GLY A 125 -4.40 -23.28 -1.89
CA GLY A 125 -4.65 -24.58 -2.49
C GLY A 125 -5.62 -25.45 -1.68
N PRO A 126 -6.13 -26.55 -2.27
CA PRO A 126 -7.28 -27.27 -1.75
C PRO A 126 -6.97 -28.22 -0.60
N ASN A 127 -5.71 -28.66 -0.47
CA ASN A 127 -5.38 -29.76 0.42
C ASN A 127 -4.04 -29.53 1.14
N PRO A 128 -4.07 -29.25 2.46
CA PRO A 128 -2.86 -29.11 3.26
C PRO A 128 -2.06 -30.42 3.41
N ASP A 129 -2.66 -31.60 3.14
CA ASP A 129 -1.96 -32.88 3.14
C ASP A 129 -1.08 -33.05 1.89
N ASP A 130 -1.41 -32.35 0.80
CA ASP A 130 -0.56 -32.32 -0.39
C ASP A 130 0.63 -31.39 -0.22
N ILE A 131 0.37 -30.17 0.26
CA ILE A 131 1.40 -29.19 0.57
C ILE A 131 1.12 -28.66 1.97
N ALA A 132 1.96 -29.03 2.94
CA ALA A 132 1.87 -28.50 4.30
C ALA A 132 2.09 -26.99 4.28
N HIS A 133 1.38 -26.28 5.16
CA HIS A 133 1.55 -24.83 5.33
C HIS A 133 3.02 -24.49 5.67
N ASN A 134 3.60 -23.54 4.93
CA ASN A 134 5.01 -23.18 5.04
C ASN A 134 5.28 -21.73 4.62
N ASP A 135 6.54 -21.30 4.72
CA ASP A 135 7.07 -19.99 4.34
C ASP A 135 8.16 -20.05 3.25
N ASN A 136 8.23 -21.16 2.51
CA ASN A 136 9.19 -21.36 1.43
C ASN A 136 8.46 -21.48 0.09
N VAL A 137 8.20 -20.36 -0.55
CA VAL A 137 7.42 -20.31 -1.79
C VAL A 137 8.11 -21.02 -2.95
N ILE A 138 9.44 -20.97 -3.03
CA ILE A 138 10.19 -21.65 -4.10
C ILE A 138 10.04 -23.16 -3.98
N GLN A 139 10.14 -23.72 -2.76
CA GLN A 139 9.89 -25.14 -2.55
C GLN A 139 8.44 -25.52 -2.84
N THR A 140 7.48 -24.67 -2.43
CA THR A 140 6.05 -24.87 -2.74
C THR A 140 5.80 -24.98 -4.24
N PHE A 141 6.40 -24.11 -5.05
CA PHE A 141 6.30 -24.17 -6.50
C PHE A 141 6.94 -25.44 -7.08
N LYS A 142 8.11 -25.87 -6.58
CA LYS A 142 8.75 -27.14 -6.96
C LYS A 142 7.86 -28.34 -6.62
N ASP A 143 7.23 -28.34 -5.46
CA ASP A 143 6.36 -29.43 -5.03
C ASP A 143 5.09 -29.52 -5.89
N ILE A 144 4.47 -28.39 -6.22
CA ILE A 144 3.32 -28.33 -7.14
C ILE A 144 3.69 -28.94 -8.50
N ALA A 145 4.84 -28.54 -9.08
CA ALA A 145 5.28 -29.02 -10.37
C ALA A 145 5.65 -30.51 -10.35
N SER A 146 6.52 -30.93 -9.40
CA SER A 146 7.03 -32.33 -9.34
C SER A 146 5.92 -33.34 -9.06
N ARG A 147 4.91 -32.96 -8.30
CA ARG A 147 3.74 -33.79 -7.98
C ARG A 147 2.60 -33.63 -9.00
N ASN A 148 2.82 -32.78 -10.03
CA ASN A 148 1.86 -32.52 -11.10
C ASN A 148 0.47 -32.10 -10.57
N LEU A 149 0.48 -31.25 -9.52
CA LEU A 149 -0.75 -30.71 -8.93
C LEU A 149 -1.36 -29.65 -9.85
N PRO A 150 -2.69 -29.47 -9.87
CA PRO A 150 -3.32 -28.43 -10.69
C PRO A 150 -2.89 -27.04 -10.22
N PHE A 151 -2.46 -26.20 -11.16
CA PHE A 151 -2.17 -24.79 -10.89
C PHE A 151 -2.94 -23.89 -11.84
N VAL A 152 -3.59 -22.87 -11.28
CA VAL A 152 -4.41 -21.92 -12.02
C VAL A 152 -3.72 -20.55 -12.00
N SER A 153 -3.28 -20.12 -13.17
CA SER A 153 -2.61 -18.84 -13.40
C SER A 153 -3.61 -17.78 -13.83
N ARG A 154 -3.39 -16.53 -13.41
CA ARG A 154 -4.12 -15.37 -13.96
C ARG A 154 -3.94 -15.25 -15.48
N GLY A 155 -2.73 -15.42 -15.99
CA GLY A 155 -2.42 -15.41 -17.42
C GLY A 155 -2.74 -14.12 -18.18
N ASP A 156 -2.82 -12.96 -17.50
CA ASP A 156 -3.32 -11.69 -18.01
C ASP A 156 -2.26 -10.57 -18.06
N ASP A 157 -0.99 -10.93 -17.90
CA ASP A 157 0.18 -10.02 -17.83
C ASP A 157 0.09 -8.96 -16.70
N SER A 158 -0.74 -9.19 -15.69
CA SER A 158 -0.82 -8.37 -14.48
C SER A 158 0.42 -8.51 -13.59
N GLY A 159 0.51 -7.66 -12.55
CA GLY A 159 1.56 -7.77 -11.53
C GLY A 159 1.59 -9.13 -10.84
N THR A 160 0.42 -9.71 -10.52
CA THR A 160 0.32 -11.07 -9.95
C THR A 160 0.83 -12.13 -10.91
N HIS A 161 0.45 -12.06 -12.20
CA HIS A 161 0.93 -13.00 -13.20
C HIS A 161 2.45 -12.90 -13.41
N ARG A 162 2.98 -11.69 -13.45
CA ARG A 162 4.45 -11.47 -13.54
C ARG A 162 5.20 -12.00 -12.32
N MET A 163 4.65 -11.80 -11.13
CA MET A 163 5.20 -12.38 -9.89
C MET A 163 5.20 -13.91 -9.97
N GLU A 164 4.08 -14.51 -10.32
CA GLU A 164 3.95 -15.95 -10.51
C GLU A 164 5.03 -16.51 -11.47
N LEU A 165 5.17 -15.92 -12.66
CA LEU A 165 6.18 -16.33 -13.63
C LEU A 165 7.62 -16.14 -13.11
N SER A 166 7.86 -15.15 -12.26
CA SER A 166 9.14 -14.97 -11.59
C SER A 166 9.42 -16.10 -10.59
N LEU A 167 8.41 -16.50 -9.82
CA LEU A 167 8.52 -17.62 -8.86
C LEU A 167 8.74 -18.95 -9.56
N TRP A 168 8.06 -19.22 -10.68
CA TRP A 168 8.32 -20.42 -11.51
C TRP A 168 9.76 -20.47 -12.03
N ARG A 169 10.29 -19.32 -12.51
CA ARG A 169 11.70 -19.23 -12.93
C ARG A 169 12.67 -19.49 -11.78
N SER A 170 12.39 -18.92 -10.59
CA SER A 170 13.21 -19.14 -9.40
C SER A 170 13.14 -20.58 -8.90
N ALA A 171 12.03 -21.27 -9.13
CA ALA A 171 11.87 -22.69 -8.88
C ALA A 171 12.52 -23.58 -9.97
N GLU A 172 13.08 -22.99 -11.03
CA GLU A 172 13.65 -23.68 -12.20
C GLU A 172 12.63 -24.57 -12.91
N VAL A 173 11.36 -24.15 -12.91
CA VAL A 173 10.24 -24.86 -13.56
C VAL A 173 9.81 -24.11 -14.81
N ASN A 174 9.70 -24.81 -15.92
CA ASN A 174 9.09 -24.29 -17.14
C ASN A 174 7.60 -24.65 -17.17
N THR A 175 6.74 -23.64 -17.12
CA THR A 175 5.28 -23.84 -17.08
C THR A 175 4.73 -24.55 -18.31
N SER A 176 5.41 -24.48 -19.46
CA SER A 176 5.02 -25.21 -20.68
C SER A 176 5.15 -26.74 -20.56
N ASP A 177 5.94 -27.22 -19.58
CA ASP A 177 6.14 -28.67 -19.34
C ASP A 177 5.13 -29.21 -18.31
N MET A 178 4.36 -28.32 -17.66
CA MET A 178 3.36 -28.69 -16.67
C MET A 178 2.04 -29.08 -17.35
N LYS A 179 1.58 -30.32 -17.12
CA LYS A 179 0.36 -30.85 -17.74
C LYS A 179 -0.92 -30.24 -17.14
N ASN A 180 -0.87 -29.83 -15.87
CA ASN A 180 -1.99 -29.32 -15.10
C ASN A 180 -1.86 -27.81 -14.79
N TYR A 181 -1.19 -27.05 -15.65
CA TYR A 181 -1.13 -25.61 -15.60
C TYR A 181 -2.21 -24.99 -16.50
N SER A 182 -3.08 -24.17 -15.93
CA SER A 182 -4.19 -23.55 -16.65
C SER A 182 -4.11 -22.02 -16.52
N SER A 183 -4.14 -21.33 -17.65
CA SER A 183 -4.16 -19.86 -17.72
C SER A 183 -5.58 -19.37 -17.98
N VAL A 184 -6.10 -18.50 -17.09
CA VAL A 184 -7.51 -18.05 -17.13
C VAL A 184 -7.68 -16.79 -18.00
N GLY A 185 -6.69 -15.92 -18.03
CA GLY A 185 -6.77 -14.62 -18.75
C GLY A 185 -7.74 -13.64 -18.11
N GLN A 186 -7.97 -13.72 -16.78
CA GLN A 186 -8.95 -12.89 -16.07
C GLN A 186 -8.39 -12.34 -14.75
N GLY A 187 -9.18 -11.45 -14.09
CA GLY A 187 -8.82 -10.86 -12.81
C GLY A 187 -8.72 -11.86 -11.65
N MET A 188 -8.10 -11.44 -10.54
CA MET A 188 -7.74 -12.34 -9.43
C MET A 188 -8.94 -13.04 -8.79
N GLY A 189 -10.07 -12.34 -8.64
CA GLY A 189 -11.29 -12.95 -8.07
C GLY A 189 -11.81 -14.13 -8.90
N ALA A 190 -11.85 -14.00 -10.23
CA ALA A 190 -12.24 -15.09 -11.13
C ALA A 190 -11.22 -16.24 -11.11
N THR A 191 -9.93 -15.91 -11.05
CA THR A 191 -8.84 -16.90 -10.93
C THR A 191 -8.96 -17.72 -9.65
N LEU A 192 -9.24 -17.10 -8.51
CA LEU A 192 -9.48 -17.78 -7.24
C LEU A 192 -10.69 -18.71 -7.28
N GLN A 193 -11.80 -18.27 -7.87
CA GLN A 193 -13.00 -19.10 -8.02
C GLN A 193 -12.71 -20.31 -8.92
N MET A 194 -12.03 -20.10 -10.04
CA MET A 194 -11.60 -21.20 -10.93
C MET A 194 -10.67 -22.17 -10.20
N ALA A 195 -9.70 -21.67 -9.43
CA ALA A 195 -8.81 -22.53 -8.63
C ALA A 195 -9.62 -23.35 -7.59
N ASN A 196 -10.62 -22.73 -6.96
CA ASN A 196 -11.49 -23.39 -6.01
C ASN A 196 -12.32 -24.51 -6.67
N GLU A 197 -12.90 -24.26 -7.84
CA GLU A 197 -13.67 -25.23 -8.61
C GLU A 197 -12.80 -26.39 -9.11
N MET A 198 -11.61 -26.09 -9.61
CA MET A 198 -10.64 -27.09 -10.12
C MET A 198 -9.90 -27.83 -9.01
N ARG A 199 -10.10 -27.45 -7.74
CA ARG A 199 -9.29 -27.95 -6.61
C ARG A 199 -7.80 -27.79 -6.90
N GLY A 200 -7.42 -26.62 -7.42
CA GLY A 200 -6.06 -26.28 -7.82
C GLY A 200 -5.40 -25.25 -6.89
N TYR A 201 -4.10 -25.09 -7.09
CA TYR A 201 -3.29 -24.07 -6.44
C TYR A 201 -3.27 -22.79 -7.27
N THR A 202 -3.12 -21.65 -6.62
CA THR A 202 -2.92 -20.36 -7.30
C THR A 202 -2.16 -19.39 -6.42
N LEU A 203 -1.46 -18.43 -7.05
CA LEU A 203 -0.90 -17.26 -6.40
C LEU A 203 -1.96 -16.16 -6.36
N THR A 204 -2.15 -15.54 -5.20
CA THR A 204 -3.12 -14.45 -5.02
C THR A 204 -2.58 -13.38 -4.07
N ASP A 205 -3.09 -12.16 -4.17
CA ASP A 205 -2.93 -11.17 -3.12
C ASP A 205 -3.84 -11.49 -1.93
N ARG A 206 -3.38 -11.13 -0.73
CA ARG A 206 -4.09 -11.41 0.53
C ARG A 206 -5.46 -10.75 0.58
N ALA A 207 -5.60 -9.52 0.09
CA ALA A 207 -6.85 -8.78 0.16
C ALA A 207 -7.96 -9.47 -0.64
N THR A 208 -7.68 -9.85 -1.88
CA THR A 208 -8.64 -10.57 -2.74
C THR A 208 -9.02 -11.92 -2.13
N TRP A 209 -8.03 -12.67 -1.61
CA TRP A 209 -8.29 -13.95 -0.96
C TRP A 209 -9.20 -13.81 0.27
N LEU A 210 -8.92 -12.87 1.17
CA LEU A 210 -9.73 -12.62 2.37
C LEU A 210 -11.15 -12.21 2.00
N THR A 211 -11.32 -11.33 1.02
CA THR A 211 -12.63 -10.89 0.53
C THR A 211 -13.44 -12.06 -0.03
N GLN A 212 -12.84 -12.88 -0.89
CA GLN A 212 -13.52 -14.03 -1.49
C GLN A 212 -13.90 -15.09 -0.44
N LYS A 213 -13.06 -15.31 0.57
CA LYS A 213 -13.38 -16.19 1.70
C LYS A 213 -14.51 -15.64 2.56
N LYS A 214 -14.48 -14.36 2.92
CA LYS A 214 -15.51 -13.68 3.68
C LYS A 214 -16.87 -13.76 2.99
N ASP A 215 -16.89 -13.59 1.67
CA ASP A 215 -18.08 -13.69 0.83
C ASP A 215 -18.56 -15.15 0.63
N GLY A 216 -17.83 -16.14 1.14
CA GLY A 216 -18.14 -17.55 0.98
C GLY A 216 -17.99 -18.07 -0.46
N LYS A 217 -17.26 -17.36 -1.31
CA LYS A 217 -17.06 -17.72 -2.72
C LYS A 217 -15.98 -18.77 -2.93
N ILE A 218 -15.05 -18.91 -1.99
CA ILE A 218 -13.97 -19.89 -1.98
C ILE A 218 -13.74 -20.44 -0.58
N ASP A 219 -13.17 -21.65 -0.50
CA ASP A 219 -12.76 -22.29 0.75
C ASP A 219 -11.27 -22.67 0.79
N LEU A 220 -10.48 -22.23 -0.20
CA LEU A 220 -9.05 -22.54 -0.30
C LEU A 220 -8.27 -21.97 0.88
N PRO A 221 -7.57 -22.80 1.67
CA PRO A 221 -6.63 -22.33 2.70
C PRO A 221 -5.35 -21.77 2.08
N ALA A 222 -4.64 -20.93 2.84
CA ALA A 222 -3.26 -20.58 2.54
C ALA A 222 -2.37 -21.80 2.77
N VAL A 223 -1.49 -22.11 1.81
CA VAL A 223 -0.50 -23.19 1.91
C VAL A 223 0.93 -22.63 1.95
N CYS A 224 1.18 -21.44 1.40
CA CYS A 224 2.44 -20.75 1.58
C CYS A 224 2.20 -19.24 1.74
N GLU A 225 2.77 -18.66 2.80
CA GLU A 225 2.72 -17.24 3.10
C GLU A 225 3.96 -16.81 3.90
N ASN A 226 4.15 -15.50 4.09
CA ASN A 226 5.26 -14.91 4.83
C ASN A 226 6.66 -15.15 4.23
N ALA A 227 6.77 -15.71 3.02
CA ALA A 227 8.05 -15.79 2.31
C ALA A 227 8.48 -14.38 1.85
N PRO A 228 9.79 -14.02 1.95
CA PRO A 228 10.27 -12.71 1.50
C PRO A 228 9.98 -12.40 0.04
N GLU A 229 9.96 -13.42 -0.82
CA GLU A 229 9.66 -13.32 -2.25
C GLU A 229 8.21 -12.97 -2.53
N LEU A 230 7.31 -13.15 -1.56
CA LEU A 230 5.89 -12.84 -1.68
C LEU A 230 5.56 -11.38 -1.32
N LEU A 231 6.53 -10.60 -0.85
CA LEU A 231 6.32 -9.19 -0.52
C LEU A 231 6.22 -8.34 -1.79
N ASN A 232 5.20 -7.50 -1.84
CA ASN A 232 4.89 -6.64 -2.97
C ASN A 232 5.04 -5.18 -2.54
N TYR A 233 6.19 -4.59 -2.84
CA TYR A 233 6.57 -3.25 -2.41
C TYR A 233 6.04 -2.17 -3.34
N TYR A 234 5.35 -1.19 -2.79
CA TYR A 234 4.83 -0.02 -3.49
C TYR A 234 5.80 1.16 -3.38
N GLY A 235 6.03 1.80 -4.51
CA GLY A 235 6.80 3.03 -4.61
C GLY A 235 5.97 4.20 -5.10
N VAL A 236 6.26 5.40 -4.59
CA VAL A 236 5.73 6.67 -5.10
C VAL A 236 6.85 7.45 -5.76
N ILE A 237 6.58 8.04 -6.95
CA ILE A 237 7.57 8.74 -7.78
C ILE A 237 6.92 9.99 -8.37
N LEU A 238 7.54 11.16 -8.17
CA LEU A 238 7.19 12.37 -8.91
C LEU A 238 7.79 12.29 -10.32
N VAL A 239 7.00 12.55 -11.35
CA VAL A 239 7.46 12.63 -12.74
C VAL A 239 8.41 13.82 -12.87
N ASN A 240 9.48 13.66 -13.67
CA ASN A 240 10.53 14.64 -13.77
C ASN A 240 10.09 15.90 -14.54
N PRO A 241 9.97 17.07 -13.90
CA PRO A 241 9.50 18.31 -14.54
C PRO A 241 10.52 18.89 -15.53
N GLU A 242 11.80 18.47 -15.47
CA GLU A 242 12.79 18.91 -16.46
C GLU A 242 12.52 18.31 -17.85
N LEU A 243 11.92 17.10 -17.89
CA LEU A 243 11.51 16.45 -19.13
C LEU A 243 10.06 16.84 -19.49
N HIS A 244 9.21 17.06 -18.51
CA HIS A 244 7.79 17.35 -18.66
C HIS A 244 7.40 18.64 -17.92
N PRO A 245 7.58 19.82 -18.54
CA PRO A 245 7.35 21.12 -17.89
C PRO A 245 5.90 21.35 -17.44
N ASP A 246 4.93 20.59 -17.98
CA ASP A 246 3.51 20.66 -17.59
C ASP A 246 3.19 19.86 -16.33
N THR A 247 4.15 19.09 -15.78
CA THR A 247 3.98 18.35 -14.53
C THR A 247 3.60 19.31 -13.39
N ASN A 248 2.53 19.00 -12.66
CA ASN A 248 2.14 19.75 -11.47
C ASN A 248 3.08 19.43 -10.30
N VAL A 249 4.23 20.10 -10.28
CA VAL A 249 5.30 19.86 -9.28
C VAL A 249 4.82 20.11 -7.85
N GLU A 250 4.05 21.18 -7.61
CA GLU A 250 3.58 21.52 -6.26
C GLU A 250 2.63 20.43 -5.72
N GLY A 251 1.65 20.04 -6.52
CA GLY A 251 0.67 19.03 -6.13
C GLY A 251 1.29 17.64 -6.07
N GLY A 252 2.13 17.28 -7.03
CA GLY A 252 2.84 15.98 -7.05
C GLY A 252 3.80 15.81 -5.88
N THR A 253 4.56 16.85 -5.53
CA THR A 253 5.42 16.87 -4.33
C THR A 253 4.60 16.72 -3.07
N ALA A 254 3.50 17.47 -2.95
CA ALA A 254 2.59 17.35 -1.79
C ALA A 254 2.04 15.92 -1.66
N PHE A 255 1.75 15.24 -2.77
CA PHE A 255 1.30 13.85 -2.75
C PHE A 255 2.40 12.90 -2.27
N VAL A 256 3.61 13.01 -2.82
CA VAL A 256 4.76 12.18 -2.41
C VAL A 256 5.04 12.36 -0.91
N GLU A 257 5.17 13.60 -0.44
CA GLU A 257 5.44 13.91 0.98
C GLU A 257 4.34 13.40 1.90
N TRP A 258 3.06 13.53 1.48
CA TRP A 258 1.94 13.03 2.26
C TRP A 258 1.92 11.51 2.33
N MET A 259 2.18 10.81 1.22
CA MET A 259 2.19 9.33 1.20
C MET A 259 3.25 8.74 2.13
N ILE A 260 4.38 9.41 2.33
CA ILE A 260 5.43 8.97 3.27
C ILE A 260 5.28 9.59 4.67
N SER A 261 4.30 10.46 4.90
CA SER A 261 4.06 11.10 6.20
C SER A 261 3.52 10.14 7.25
N GLY A 262 3.72 10.49 8.54
CA GLY A 262 3.16 9.71 9.64
C GLY A 262 1.64 9.56 9.57
N THR A 263 0.90 10.56 9.06
CA THR A 263 -0.55 10.48 8.87
C THR A 263 -0.92 9.37 7.90
N SER A 264 -0.37 9.39 6.69
CA SER A 264 -0.65 8.39 5.67
C SER A 264 -0.20 7.00 6.11
N GLN A 265 0.99 6.88 6.70
CA GLN A 265 1.52 5.60 7.17
C GLN A 265 0.64 4.98 8.27
N ASN A 266 0.10 5.78 9.18
CA ASN A 266 -0.87 5.30 10.17
C ASN A 266 -2.19 4.84 9.53
N LEU A 267 -2.70 5.57 8.54
CA LEU A 267 -3.90 5.19 7.81
C LEU A 267 -3.71 3.90 7.03
N ILE A 268 -2.59 3.74 6.33
CA ILE A 268 -2.21 2.52 5.61
C ILE A 268 -2.21 1.32 6.58
N GLY A 269 -1.57 1.46 7.74
CA GLY A 269 -1.50 0.40 8.76
C GLY A 269 -2.84 0.08 9.45
N GLN A 270 -3.85 0.92 9.29
CA GLN A 270 -5.21 0.69 9.81
C GLN A 270 -6.16 0.11 8.76
N TYR A 271 -5.82 0.26 7.47
CA TYR A 271 -6.70 -0.14 6.38
C TYR A 271 -6.98 -1.65 6.41
N GLY A 272 -8.24 -2.02 6.45
CA GLY A 272 -8.71 -3.42 6.49
C GLY A 272 -8.81 -4.02 7.90
N THR A 273 -8.25 -3.41 8.95
CA THR A 273 -8.23 -4.01 10.29
C THR A 273 -9.63 -4.26 10.86
N ALA A 274 -10.56 -3.36 10.65
CA ALA A 274 -11.93 -3.50 11.12
C ALA A 274 -12.71 -4.59 10.37
N GLU A 275 -12.37 -4.82 9.12
CA GLU A 275 -13.09 -5.74 8.24
C GLU A 275 -12.50 -7.16 8.26
N PHE A 276 -11.18 -7.28 8.31
CA PHE A 276 -10.45 -8.54 8.15
C PHE A 276 -9.67 -8.95 9.40
N GLY A 277 -9.70 -8.15 10.48
CA GLY A 277 -8.97 -8.42 11.71
C GLY A 277 -7.45 -8.14 11.63
N GLY A 278 -6.95 -7.62 10.52
CA GLY A 278 -5.56 -7.24 10.28
C GLY A 278 -5.44 -6.25 9.15
N ALA A 279 -4.34 -5.48 9.12
CA ALA A 279 -4.07 -4.54 8.05
C ALA A 279 -3.82 -5.27 6.72
N LEU A 280 -4.36 -4.73 5.62
CA LEU A 280 -4.14 -5.27 4.27
C LEU A 280 -2.82 -4.76 3.65
N PHE A 281 -2.28 -3.68 4.18
CA PHE A 281 -1.00 -3.11 3.77
C PHE A 281 -0.16 -2.82 5.01
N THR A 282 1.13 -3.03 4.89
CA THR A 282 2.10 -2.70 5.93
C THR A 282 2.82 -1.41 5.55
N PRO A 283 2.80 -0.38 6.40
CA PRO A 283 3.57 0.85 6.20
C PRO A 283 5.07 0.54 6.04
N ASN A 284 5.73 1.19 5.08
CA ASN A 284 7.15 0.94 4.78
C ASN A 284 7.94 2.21 4.42
N ALA A 285 7.36 3.38 4.59
CA ALA A 285 8.14 4.60 4.46
C ALA A 285 9.11 4.71 5.63
N MET A 286 10.42 4.72 5.32
CA MET A 286 11.43 5.05 6.33
C MET A 286 11.20 6.50 6.78
N GLN A 287 11.03 6.73 8.07
CA GLN A 287 11.04 8.08 8.62
C GLN A 287 12.44 8.66 8.39
N GLN A 288 12.51 9.64 7.52
CA GLN A 288 13.72 10.43 7.31
C GLN A 288 13.88 11.46 8.41
#